data_1d7303b93758b0ee27f3db9f22bc272a
#
_entry.id   1d7303b93758b0ee27f3db9f22bc272a
#
_cell.length_a   1.000
_cell.length_b   1.000
_cell.length_c   1.000
_cell.angle_alpha   90.00
_cell.angle_beta   90.00
_cell.angle_gamma   90.00
#
_symmetry.space_group_name_H-M   'P 1'
#
loop_
_entity.id
_entity.type
_entity.pdbx_description
1 polymer ?
#
loop_
_entity_poly.entity_id
_entity_poly.type
_entity_poly.pdbx_seq_one_letter_code
_entity_poly.pdbx_strand_id
1 'polypeptide(L)'
;SYRFMKELSKTTAISKISRIFVANHTHMAKFYQDISASGGTIRTHELREPRAYYGINKAIKSGNVIRIKNGVYILPEELATTMIDVERIVPGGVVCMYSAWDYYGLTTQIPDGFYVAIEKHRKVVAPEISGIILCYWEEKYCTMGVEEADIANHKVKIFCIEKSVCDAVKFRNKIGTEVAVEILRNYLKRKDRNISRLMDYAKQMRVLSTMRQYLEMGL
;
A
#
# COMPACT_ATOMS: atom_id res chain seq x y z
N SER A 1 -40.24 50.98 -5.13
CA SER A 1 -40.27 49.98 -4.05
C SER A 1 -39.92 48.57 -4.51
N TYR A 2 -40.43 48.07 -5.65
CA TYR A 2 -40.10 46.72 -6.15
C TYR A 2 -38.64 46.58 -6.63
N ARG A 3 -38.03 47.62 -7.16
CA ARG A 3 -36.65 47.70 -7.61
C ARG A 3 -35.65 47.60 -6.44
N PHE A 4 -35.98 48.20 -5.31
CA PHE A 4 -35.18 48.17 -4.10
C PHE A 4 -35.14 46.77 -3.43
N MET A 5 -36.26 46.06 -3.42
CA MET A 5 -36.35 44.66 -2.93
C MET A 5 -35.58 43.70 -3.80
N LYS A 6 -35.52 43.91 -5.12
CA LYS A 6 -34.76 43.10 -6.06
C LYS A 6 -33.24 43.30 -5.94
N GLU A 7 -32.79 44.48 -5.58
CA GLU A 7 -31.39 44.80 -5.30
C GLU A 7 -30.93 44.19 -3.96
N LEU A 8 -31.76 44.29 -2.89
CA LEU A 8 -31.50 43.66 -1.61
C LEU A 8 -31.38 42.10 -1.73
N SER A 9 -32.24 41.49 -2.55
CA SER A 9 -32.17 40.05 -2.77
C SER A 9 -30.89 39.61 -3.52
N LYS A 10 -30.40 40.42 -4.47
CA LYS A 10 -29.12 40.20 -5.14
C LYS A 10 -27.94 40.33 -4.20
N THR A 11 -27.91 41.34 -3.35
CA THR A 11 -26.84 41.57 -2.36
C THR A 11 -26.78 40.44 -1.34
N THR A 12 -27.94 39.94 -0.89
CA THR A 12 -28.04 38.83 0.04
C THR A 12 -27.59 37.53 -0.63
N ALA A 13 -27.92 37.31 -1.92
CA ALA A 13 -27.48 36.15 -2.68
C ALA A 13 -25.95 36.17 -2.92
N ILE A 14 -25.38 37.34 -3.26
CA ILE A 14 -23.93 37.52 -3.43
C ILE A 14 -23.19 37.27 -2.10
N SER A 15 -23.70 37.81 -0.98
CA SER A 15 -23.09 37.56 0.32
C SER A 15 -23.15 36.08 0.74
N LYS A 16 -24.23 35.37 0.39
CA LYS A 16 -24.39 33.94 0.65
C LYS A 16 -23.45 33.10 -0.21
N ILE A 17 -23.28 33.46 -1.48
CA ILE A 17 -22.36 32.83 -2.41
C ILE A 17 -20.92 33.06 -1.94
N SER A 18 -20.54 34.27 -1.54
CA SER A 18 -19.19 34.56 -1.05
C SER A 18 -18.88 33.80 0.25
N ARG A 19 -19.82 33.67 1.18
CA ARG A 19 -19.66 32.90 2.42
C ARG A 19 -19.49 31.39 2.13
N ILE A 20 -20.25 30.86 1.18
CA ILE A 20 -20.12 29.46 0.73
C ILE A 20 -18.76 29.24 0.06
N PHE A 21 -18.30 30.18 -0.75
CA PHE A 21 -17.02 30.12 -1.44
C PHE A 21 -15.85 30.14 -0.47
N VAL A 22 -15.85 31.04 0.51
CA VAL A 22 -14.83 31.14 1.57
C VAL A 22 -14.84 29.88 2.45
N ALA A 23 -16.02 29.40 2.87
CA ALA A 23 -16.15 28.19 3.67
C ALA A 23 -15.59 26.96 2.91
N ASN A 24 -15.88 26.83 1.62
CA ASN A 24 -15.36 25.73 0.80
C ASN A 24 -13.83 25.78 0.64
N HIS A 25 -13.23 26.96 0.51
CA HIS A 25 -11.77 27.12 0.48
C HIS A 25 -11.15 26.72 1.82
N THR A 26 -11.73 27.11 2.93
CA THR A 26 -11.24 26.76 4.28
C THR A 26 -11.31 25.24 4.51
N HIS A 27 -12.40 24.58 4.13
CA HIS A 27 -12.54 23.13 4.28
C HIS A 27 -11.57 22.36 3.38
N MET A 28 -11.32 22.84 2.18
CA MET A 28 -10.36 22.26 1.28
C MET A 28 -8.93 22.38 1.81
N ALA A 29 -8.55 23.57 2.31
CA ALA A 29 -7.25 23.80 2.92
C ALA A 29 -7.00 22.86 4.14
N LYS A 30 -8.01 22.69 5.00
CA LYS A 30 -7.94 21.76 6.14
C LYS A 30 -7.78 20.30 5.70
N PHE A 31 -8.50 19.90 4.67
CA PHE A 31 -8.35 18.56 4.11
C PHE A 31 -6.93 18.31 3.58
N TYR A 32 -6.35 19.29 2.86
CA TYR A 32 -4.96 19.20 2.38
C TYR A 32 -3.94 19.15 3.54
N GLN A 33 -4.18 19.90 4.62
CA GLN A 33 -3.34 19.81 5.81
C GLN A 33 -3.41 18.41 6.45
N ASP A 34 -4.60 17.85 6.58
CA ASP A 34 -4.79 16.52 7.18
C ASP A 34 -4.16 15.42 6.33
N ILE A 35 -4.37 15.42 5.00
CA ILE A 35 -3.81 14.40 4.11
C ILE A 35 -2.28 14.49 4.03
N SER A 36 -1.71 15.70 3.99
CA SER A 36 -0.25 15.88 3.99
C SER A 36 0.36 15.46 5.34
N ALA A 37 -0.27 15.79 6.46
CA ALA A 37 0.17 15.37 7.79
C ALA A 37 0.08 13.84 8.00
N SER A 38 -0.73 13.17 7.19
CA SER A 38 -0.91 11.71 7.20
C SER A 38 -0.03 10.98 6.17
N GLY A 39 0.96 11.65 5.59
CA GLY A 39 1.86 11.06 4.60
C GLY A 39 1.21 10.83 3.23
N GLY A 40 0.30 11.73 2.82
CA GLY A 40 -0.31 11.72 1.49
C GLY A 40 -1.49 10.77 1.29
N THR A 41 -1.78 9.90 2.28
CA THR A 41 -2.94 9.01 2.27
C THR A 41 -3.76 9.19 3.54
N ILE A 42 -5.09 9.31 3.44
CA ILE A 42 -5.98 9.54 4.60
C ILE A 42 -7.28 8.73 4.49
N ARG A 43 -7.79 8.26 5.63
CA ARG A 43 -9.14 7.70 5.78
C ARG A 43 -10.10 8.77 6.27
N THR A 44 -11.37 8.67 5.88
CA THR A 44 -12.41 9.63 6.30
C THR A 44 -12.48 9.82 7.83
N HIS A 45 -12.30 8.74 8.60
CA HIS A 45 -12.35 8.81 10.08
C HIS A 45 -11.10 9.43 10.73
N GLU A 46 -10.01 9.60 9.97
CA GLU A 46 -8.77 10.25 10.41
C GLU A 46 -8.81 11.77 10.22
N LEU A 47 -9.85 12.29 9.57
CA LEU A 47 -10.02 13.74 9.42
C LEU A 47 -10.22 14.39 10.78
N ARG A 48 -9.41 15.40 11.10
CA ARG A 48 -9.47 16.11 12.37
C ARG A 48 -10.77 16.88 12.55
N GLU A 49 -11.34 17.36 11.43
CA GLU A 49 -12.63 18.05 11.42
C GLU A 49 -13.61 17.36 10.48
N PRO A 50 -14.83 17.00 10.94
CA PRO A 50 -15.85 16.38 10.09
C PRO A 50 -16.21 17.22 8.86
N ARG A 51 -16.10 18.56 8.96
CA ARG A 51 -16.38 19.49 7.86
C ARG A 51 -15.33 19.46 6.75
N ALA A 52 -14.10 18.96 7.00
CA ALA A 52 -13.07 18.77 5.98
C ALA A 52 -13.54 17.82 4.86
N TYR A 53 -14.48 16.91 5.18
CA TYR A 53 -15.11 16.03 4.20
C TYR A 53 -15.77 16.77 3.03
N TYR A 54 -16.34 17.96 3.26
CA TYR A 54 -16.97 18.74 2.19
C TYR A 54 -15.98 19.26 1.13
N GLY A 55 -14.70 19.37 1.48
CA GLY A 55 -13.62 19.74 0.53
C GLY A 55 -13.22 18.62 -0.41
N ILE A 56 -13.43 17.36 -0.01
CA ILE A 56 -12.94 16.17 -0.73
C ILE A 56 -13.50 16.08 -2.15
N ASN A 57 -14.81 16.21 -2.30
CA ASN A 57 -15.46 16.10 -3.63
C ASN A 57 -14.93 17.15 -4.63
N LYS A 58 -14.58 18.34 -4.14
CA LYS A 58 -13.99 19.39 -4.96
C LYS A 58 -12.54 19.04 -5.32
N ALA A 59 -11.77 18.53 -4.37
CA ALA A 59 -10.40 18.09 -4.58
C ALA A 59 -10.32 16.92 -5.57
N ILE A 60 -11.27 15.98 -5.53
CA ILE A 60 -11.38 14.88 -6.50
C ILE A 60 -11.70 15.43 -7.90
N LYS A 61 -12.70 16.32 -8.01
CA LYS A 61 -13.09 16.92 -9.30
C LYS A 61 -11.99 17.74 -9.95
N SER A 62 -11.11 18.35 -9.15
CA SER A 62 -9.95 19.11 -9.63
C SER A 62 -8.74 18.22 -9.94
N GLY A 63 -8.80 16.92 -9.72
CA GLY A 63 -7.68 15.99 -9.92
C GLY A 63 -6.56 16.06 -8.89
N ASN A 64 -6.73 16.88 -7.85
CA ASN A 64 -5.72 17.09 -6.82
C ASN A 64 -5.73 16.01 -5.72
N VAL A 65 -6.74 15.15 -5.73
CA VAL A 65 -6.89 14.01 -4.83
C VAL A 65 -7.55 12.87 -5.59
N ILE A 66 -7.08 11.67 -5.35
CA ILE A 66 -7.63 10.46 -5.95
C ILE A 66 -8.34 9.66 -4.86
N ARG A 67 -9.55 9.20 -5.16
CA ARG A 67 -10.28 8.29 -4.29
C ARG A 67 -9.89 6.86 -4.65
N ILE A 68 -9.17 6.19 -3.76
CA ILE A 68 -8.76 4.80 -3.97
C ILE A 68 -9.93 3.85 -3.75
N LYS A 69 -10.65 4.03 -2.65
CA LYS A 69 -11.87 3.29 -2.30
C LYS A 69 -12.77 4.15 -1.42
N ASN A 70 -13.95 3.63 -1.04
CA ASN A 70 -14.82 4.33 -0.10
C ASN A 70 -14.07 4.73 1.17
N GLY A 71 -14.01 6.04 1.43
CA GLY A 71 -13.39 6.59 2.63
C GLY A 71 -11.87 6.59 2.65
N VAL A 72 -11.18 6.28 1.53
CA VAL A 72 -9.71 6.36 1.43
C VAL A 72 -9.31 7.23 0.25
N TYR A 73 -8.47 8.21 0.52
CA TYR A 73 -8.03 9.23 -0.42
C TYR A 73 -6.51 9.33 -0.41
N ILE A 74 -5.92 9.65 -1.57
CA ILE A 74 -4.47 9.76 -1.75
C ILE A 74 -4.14 10.97 -2.63
N LEU A 75 -2.98 11.57 -2.41
CA LEU A 75 -2.43 12.57 -3.30
C LEU A 75 -1.88 11.90 -4.57
N PRO A 76 -2.03 12.52 -5.76
CA PRO A 76 -1.54 11.94 -7.03
C PRO A 76 -0.04 11.61 -7.01
N GLU A 77 0.76 12.43 -6.37
CA GLU A 77 2.22 12.23 -6.23
C GLU A 77 2.56 10.97 -5.44
N GLU A 78 1.73 10.59 -4.48
CA GLU A 78 1.93 9.37 -3.69
C GLU A 78 1.61 8.10 -4.49
N LEU A 79 0.74 8.16 -5.49
CA LEU A 79 0.52 7.05 -6.42
C LEU A 79 1.72 6.80 -7.33
N ALA A 80 2.50 7.83 -7.61
CA ALA A 80 3.70 7.73 -8.41
C ALA A 80 4.90 7.21 -7.60
N THR A 81 4.84 7.24 -6.27
CA THR A 81 5.85 6.64 -5.42
C THR A 81 5.67 5.14 -5.37
N THR A 82 6.79 4.41 -5.42
CA THR A 82 6.81 2.94 -5.41
C THR A 82 6.29 2.35 -4.09
N MET A 83 6.03 3.19 -3.09
CA MET A 83 5.62 2.79 -1.73
C MET A 83 4.37 3.54 -1.31
N ILE A 84 3.26 2.81 -1.25
CA ILE A 84 1.94 3.27 -0.81
C ILE A 84 1.76 2.86 0.65
N ASP A 85 1.00 3.63 1.42
CA ASP A 85 0.58 3.23 2.77
C ASP A 85 -0.35 1.99 2.71
N VAL A 86 0.30 0.82 2.63
CA VAL A 86 -0.38 -0.47 2.48
C VAL A 86 -1.38 -0.71 3.61
N GLU A 87 -1.04 -0.33 4.85
CA GLU A 87 -1.91 -0.56 6.01
C GLU A 87 -3.22 0.24 5.89
N ARG A 88 -3.20 1.41 5.28
CA ARG A 88 -4.42 2.19 5.05
C ARG A 88 -5.28 1.66 3.94
N ILE A 89 -4.67 1.14 2.89
CA ILE A 89 -5.39 0.61 1.73
C ILE A 89 -5.85 -0.82 1.98
N VAL A 90 -4.97 -1.66 2.52
CA VAL A 90 -5.21 -3.09 2.83
C VAL A 90 -4.84 -3.34 4.29
N PRO A 91 -5.67 -2.92 5.27
CA PRO A 91 -5.36 -3.10 6.69
C PRO A 91 -4.98 -4.54 7.01
N GLY A 92 -3.84 -4.74 7.70
CA GLY A 92 -3.31 -6.06 8.04
C GLY A 92 -2.77 -6.86 6.84
N GLY A 93 -2.57 -6.21 5.70
CA GLY A 93 -1.85 -6.79 4.57
C GLY A 93 -0.35 -6.86 4.86
N VAL A 94 0.33 -7.85 4.30
CA VAL A 94 1.77 -8.07 4.48
C VAL A 94 2.47 -7.98 3.13
N VAL A 95 3.46 -7.11 3.01
CA VAL A 95 4.27 -6.96 1.78
C VAL A 95 4.98 -8.28 1.49
N CYS A 96 4.88 -8.77 0.24
CA CYS A 96 5.32 -10.10 -0.15
C CYS A 96 5.88 -10.13 -1.58
N MET A 97 6.32 -11.31 -2.01
CA MET A 97 6.74 -11.60 -3.39
C MET A 97 7.73 -10.55 -3.94
N TYR A 98 7.51 -10.04 -5.15
CA TYR A 98 8.41 -9.10 -5.82
C TYR A 98 8.69 -7.84 -4.98
N SER A 99 7.70 -7.30 -4.26
CA SER A 99 7.90 -6.13 -3.41
C SER A 99 8.80 -6.41 -2.19
N ALA A 100 8.71 -7.61 -1.60
CA ALA A 100 9.60 -8.01 -0.52
C ALA A 100 11.00 -8.35 -1.05
N TRP A 101 11.10 -9.03 -2.21
CA TRP A 101 12.41 -9.35 -2.81
C TRP A 101 13.15 -8.09 -3.24
N ASP A 102 12.46 -7.09 -3.80
CA ASP A 102 13.03 -5.79 -4.15
C ASP A 102 13.51 -5.06 -2.89
N TYR A 103 12.68 -4.98 -1.84
CA TYR A 103 13.05 -4.37 -0.57
C TYR A 103 14.34 -4.96 0.03
N TYR A 104 14.50 -6.29 -0.03
CA TYR A 104 15.69 -6.97 0.47
C TYR A 104 16.86 -7.00 -0.53
N GLY A 105 16.69 -6.47 -1.73
CA GLY A 105 17.69 -6.51 -2.80
C GLY A 105 18.01 -7.93 -3.28
N LEU A 106 17.01 -8.80 -3.32
CA LEU A 106 17.17 -10.21 -3.70
C LEU A 106 16.98 -10.47 -5.21
N THR A 107 16.42 -9.54 -5.93
CA THR A 107 16.16 -9.62 -7.37
C THR A 107 16.51 -8.33 -8.08
N THR A 108 16.81 -8.43 -9.35
CA THR A 108 17.00 -7.30 -10.28
C THR A 108 15.72 -6.91 -10.99
N GLN A 109 14.64 -7.67 -10.80
CA GLN A 109 13.35 -7.40 -11.43
C GLN A 109 12.61 -6.30 -10.69
N ILE A 110 12.16 -5.28 -11.44
CA ILE A 110 11.34 -4.21 -10.91
C ILE A 110 9.90 -4.71 -10.79
N PRO A 111 9.27 -4.62 -9.60
CA PRO A 111 7.87 -5.02 -9.44
C PRO A 111 6.95 -4.13 -10.30
N ASP A 112 5.97 -4.75 -10.95
CA ASP A 112 4.92 -4.06 -11.72
C ASP A 112 3.79 -3.50 -10.83
N GLY A 113 3.90 -3.72 -9.51
CA GLY A 113 2.98 -3.23 -8.51
C GLY A 113 3.37 -3.65 -7.10
N PHE A 114 2.55 -3.27 -6.13
CA PHE A 114 2.73 -3.60 -4.72
C PHE A 114 2.11 -4.95 -4.40
N TYR A 115 2.94 -5.96 -4.18
CA TYR A 115 2.49 -7.31 -3.82
C TYR A 115 2.20 -7.39 -2.33
N VAL A 116 0.93 -7.63 -1.99
CA VAL A 116 0.44 -7.67 -0.61
C VAL A 116 -0.29 -8.98 -0.36
N ALA A 117 0.21 -9.77 0.59
CA ALA A 117 -0.43 -10.99 1.04
C ALA A 117 -1.60 -10.66 1.98
N ILE A 118 -2.71 -11.34 1.75
CA ILE A 118 -3.89 -11.35 2.62
C ILE A 118 -4.42 -12.78 2.76
N GLU A 119 -5.17 -13.02 3.81
CA GLU A 119 -5.81 -14.30 4.04
C GLU A 119 -6.82 -14.64 2.92
N LYS A 120 -6.83 -15.90 2.46
CA LYS A 120 -7.60 -16.37 1.31
C LYS A 120 -9.10 -16.10 1.38
N HIS A 121 -9.69 -16.13 2.58
CA HIS A 121 -11.13 -15.91 2.75
C HIS A 121 -11.49 -14.46 3.05
N ARG A 122 -10.51 -13.59 3.16
CA ARG A 122 -10.72 -12.18 3.42
C ARG A 122 -11.19 -11.46 2.17
N LYS A 123 -12.33 -10.80 2.27
CA LYS A 123 -12.86 -9.94 1.19
C LYS A 123 -12.22 -8.57 1.28
N VAL A 124 -11.18 -8.34 0.50
CA VAL A 124 -10.58 -7.01 0.29
C VAL A 124 -10.62 -6.70 -1.18
N VAL A 125 -11.14 -5.54 -1.52
CA VAL A 125 -11.05 -5.00 -2.88
C VAL A 125 -9.91 -4.01 -2.89
N ALA A 126 -8.78 -4.38 -3.50
CA ALA A 126 -7.75 -3.43 -3.84
C ALA A 126 -8.19 -2.69 -5.12
N PRO A 127 -8.23 -1.36 -5.10
CA PRO A 127 -8.57 -0.60 -6.30
C PRO A 127 -7.46 -0.75 -7.33
N GLU A 128 -7.82 -0.88 -8.61
CA GLU A 128 -6.87 -0.94 -9.72
C GLU A 128 -5.91 0.27 -9.76
N ILE A 129 -6.40 1.43 -9.34
CA ILE A 129 -5.64 2.69 -9.30
C ILE A 129 -4.50 2.65 -8.26
N SER A 130 -4.57 1.78 -7.26
CA SER A 130 -3.56 1.73 -6.19
C SER A 130 -2.27 1.03 -6.58
N GLY A 131 -2.21 0.34 -7.71
CA GLY A 131 -1.07 -0.50 -8.07
C GLY A 131 -0.84 -1.68 -7.10
N ILE A 132 -1.81 -2.00 -6.23
CA ILE A 132 -1.70 -3.12 -5.28
C ILE A 132 -2.14 -4.41 -5.94
N ILE A 133 -1.28 -5.42 -5.85
CA ILE A 133 -1.53 -6.79 -6.33
C ILE A 133 -1.76 -7.67 -5.10
N LEU A 134 -2.99 -8.15 -4.93
CA LEU A 134 -3.36 -8.99 -3.80
C LEU A 134 -2.94 -10.45 -4.03
N CYS A 135 -2.20 -10.99 -3.06
CA CYS A 135 -1.81 -12.39 -2.98
C CYS A 135 -2.63 -13.09 -1.90
N TYR A 136 -3.51 -14.02 -2.30
CA TYR A 136 -4.39 -14.73 -1.38
C TYR A 136 -3.74 -16.00 -0.86
N TRP A 137 -3.41 -16.04 0.44
CA TRP A 137 -2.72 -17.16 1.07
C TRP A 137 -3.54 -17.75 2.22
N GLU A 138 -3.22 -18.98 2.61
CA GLU A 138 -3.77 -19.57 3.84
C GLU A 138 -3.27 -18.78 5.06
N GLU A 139 -4.09 -18.64 6.09
CA GLU A 139 -3.84 -17.86 7.31
C GLU A 139 -2.45 -18.14 7.92
N LYS A 140 -2.08 -19.43 8.04
CA LYS A 140 -0.78 -19.85 8.58
C LYS A 140 0.43 -19.28 7.82
N TYR A 141 0.28 -18.98 6.51
CA TYR A 141 1.34 -18.38 5.69
C TYR A 141 1.30 -16.86 5.73
N CYS A 142 0.17 -16.26 6.10
CA CYS A 142 0.04 -14.82 6.29
C CYS A 142 0.59 -14.33 7.62
N THR A 143 0.66 -15.22 8.64
CA THR A 143 1.14 -14.88 10.00
C THR A 143 2.59 -15.27 10.22
N MET A 144 3.13 -16.17 9.39
CA MET A 144 4.49 -16.68 9.51
C MET A 144 5.53 -15.65 9.07
N GLY A 145 6.49 -15.33 9.94
CA GLY A 145 7.64 -14.52 9.58
C GLY A 145 7.29 -13.06 9.24
N VAL A 146 6.24 -12.52 9.85
CA VAL A 146 5.85 -11.11 9.67
C VAL A 146 6.73 -10.24 10.56
N GLU A 147 7.31 -9.21 9.98
CA GLU A 147 8.11 -8.17 10.63
C GLU A 147 7.55 -6.78 10.27
N GLU A 148 7.88 -5.78 11.06
CA GLU A 148 7.59 -4.39 10.73
C GLU A 148 8.81 -3.77 10.05
N ALA A 149 8.57 -3.05 8.96
CA ALA A 149 9.58 -2.28 8.27
C ALA A 149 9.10 -0.84 8.11
N ASP A 150 10.04 0.09 8.10
CA ASP A 150 9.79 1.49 7.75
C ASP A 150 10.23 1.69 6.30
N ILE A 151 9.28 1.93 5.42
CA ILE A 151 9.52 2.05 3.99
C ILE A 151 8.93 3.38 3.52
N ALA A 152 9.77 4.29 3.03
CA ALA A 152 9.37 5.62 2.58
C ALA A 152 8.49 6.37 3.61
N ASN A 153 8.88 6.33 4.89
CA ASN A 153 8.17 6.92 6.05
C ASN A 153 6.81 6.28 6.37
N HIS A 154 6.53 5.09 5.82
CA HIS A 154 5.35 4.31 6.16
C HIS A 154 5.75 3.04 6.92
N LYS A 155 5.10 2.80 8.06
CA LYS A 155 5.22 1.51 8.77
C LYS A 155 4.40 0.47 8.04
N VAL A 156 5.06 -0.54 7.52
CA VAL A 156 4.44 -1.63 6.78
C VAL A 156 4.79 -2.97 7.42
N LYS A 157 3.87 -3.92 7.32
CA LYS A 157 4.17 -5.32 7.61
C LYS A 157 4.78 -5.95 6.37
N ILE A 158 5.89 -6.65 6.55
CA ILE A 158 6.62 -7.35 5.49
C ILE A 158 7.00 -8.75 5.99
N PHE A 159 7.06 -9.71 5.10
CA PHE A 159 7.65 -11.00 5.48
C PHE A 159 9.15 -10.88 5.63
N CYS A 160 9.71 -11.51 6.67
CA CYS A 160 11.15 -11.59 6.87
C CYS A 160 11.84 -12.21 5.66
N ILE A 161 13.13 -11.95 5.54
CA ILE A 161 13.90 -12.32 4.35
C ILE A 161 13.89 -13.83 4.09
N GLU A 162 14.03 -14.68 5.13
CA GLU A 162 14.04 -16.13 4.97
C GLU A 162 12.68 -16.66 4.49
N LYS A 163 11.59 -16.12 5.05
CA LYS A 163 10.24 -16.47 4.60
C LYS A 163 10.04 -16.03 3.14
N SER A 164 10.52 -14.85 2.76
CA SER A 164 10.44 -14.33 1.40
C SER A 164 11.24 -15.20 0.41
N VAL A 165 12.41 -15.71 0.79
CA VAL A 165 13.17 -16.68 -0.02
C VAL A 165 12.41 -17.99 -0.17
N CYS A 166 11.78 -18.50 0.89
CA CYS A 166 10.95 -19.70 0.81
C CYS A 166 9.74 -19.50 -0.11
N ASP A 167 9.15 -18.28 -0.16
CA ASP A 167 8.10 -17.96 -1.11
C ASP A 167 8.58 -18.07 -2.55
N ALA A 168 9.78 -17.59 -2.86
CA ALA A 168 10.35 -17.72 -4.21
C ALA A 168 10.47 -19.20 -4.63
N VAL A 169 10.99 -20.05 -3.77
CA VAL A 169 11.08 -21.49 -4.03
C VAL A 169 9.71 -22.15 -4.15
N LYS A 170 8.75 -21.74 -3.31
CA LYS A 170 7.37 -22.27 -3.36
C LYS A 170 6.64 -21.89 -4.64
N PHE A 171 6.80 -20.67 -5.09
CA PHE A 171 6.12 -20.14 -6.27
C PHE A 171 6.96 -20.20 -7.56
N ARG A 172 8.10 -20.90 -7.55
CA ARG A 172 9.03 -20.99 -8.69
C ARG A 172 8.38 -21.32 -10.03
N ASN A 173 7.32 -22.13 -10.03
CA ASN A 173 6.59 -22.48 -11.27
C ASN A 173 5.76 -21.32 -11.81
N LYS A 174 5.45 -20.31 -11.00
CA LYS A 174 4.71 -19.12 -11.40
C LYS A 174 5.62 -17.96 -11.77
N ILE A 175 6.71 -17.79 -11.02
CA ILE A 175 7.65 -16.67 -11.19
C ILE A 175 8.80 -17.00 -12.14
N GLY A 176 9.01 -18.28 -12.45
CA GLY A 176 10.17 -18.81 -13.15
C GLY A 176 11.23 -19.36 -12.18
N THR A 177 11.77 -20.53 -12.52
CA THR A 177 12.82 -21.17 -11.72
C THR A 177 14.08 -20.31 -11.63
N GLU A 178 14.42 -19.62 -12.71
CA GLU A 178 15.58 -18.72 -12.78
C GLU A 178 15.49 -17.58 -11.75
N VAL A 179 14.31 -16.98 -11.61
CA VAL A 179 14.06 -15.94 -10.60
C VAL A 179 14.20 -16.49 -9.18
N ALA A 180 13.66 -17.67 -8.92
CA ALA A 180 13.79 -18.33 -7.62
C ALA A 180 15.25 -18.64 -7.27
N VAL A 181 16.03 -19.08 -8.24
CA VAL A 181 17.48 -19.34 -8.13
C VAL A 181 18.24 -18.04 -7.89
N GLU A 182 17.94 -16.96 -8.64
CA GLU A 182 18.53 -15.63 -8.43
C GLU A 182 18.33 -15.16 -6.98
N ILE A 183 17.08 -15.21 -6.50
CA ILE A 183 16.71 -14.79 -5.15
C ILE A 183 17.47 -15.59 -4.08
N LEU A 184 17.51 -16.91 -4.21
CA LEU A 184 18.25 -17.79 -3.29
C LEU A 184 19.76 -17.49 -3.31
N ARG A 185 20.34 -17.36 -4.49
CA ARG A 185 21.76 -17.03 -4.65
C ARG A 185 22.12 -15.69 -4.01
N ASN A 186 21.30 -14.66 -4.22
CA ASN A 186 21.52 -13.35 -3.64
C ASN A 186 21.37 -13.38 -2.12
N TYR A 187 20.42 -14.15 -1.58
CA TYR A 187 20.30 -14.39 -0.15
C TYR A 187 21.56 -15.08 0.42
N LEU A 188 22.08 -16.11 -0.24
CA LEU A 188 23.24 -16.86 0.24
C LEU A 188 24.54 -16.02 0.26
N LYS A 189 24.64 -14.95 -0.53
CA LYS A 189 25.77 -14.00 -0.51
C LYS A 189 25.72 -13.06 0.71
N ARG A 190 24.58 -12.95 1.37
CA ARG A 190 24.42 -12.02 2.50
C ARG A 190 25.20 -12.51 3.73
N LYS A 191 25.75 -11.56 4.47
CA LYS A 191 26.46 -11.83 5.74
C LYS A 191 25.48 -12.12 6.89
N ASP A 192 24.30 -11.53 6.83
CA ASP A 192 23.22 -11.63 7.82
C ASP A 192 22.26 -12.81 7.57
N ARG A 193 22.57 -13.71 6.63
CA ARG A 193 21.76 -14.91 6.34
C ARG A 193 21.66 -15.84 7.54
N ASN A 194 20.46 -16.35 7.76
CA ASN A 194 20.19 -17.37 8.79
C ASN A 194 19.69 -18.67 8.15
N ILE A 195 20.61 -19.59 7.87
CA ILE A 195 20.30 -20.86 7.20
C ILE A 195 19.37 -21.75 8.04
N SER A 196 19.53 -21.75 9.38
CA SER A 196 18.64 -22.52 10.25
C SER A 196 17.20 -22.03 10.12
N ARG A 197 16.98 -20.72 10.23
CA ARG A 197 15.65 -20.09 10.08
C ARG A 197 15.06 -20.33 8.68
N LEU A 198 15.90 -20.26 7.63
CA LEU A 198 15.50 -20.58 6.25
C LEU A 198 14.99 -22.03 6.14
N MET A 199 15.72 -23.00 6.70
CA MET A 199 15.35 -24.40 6.63
C MET A 199 14.10 -24.72 7.45
N ASP A 200 13.90 -24.04 8.59
CA ASP A 200 12.69 -24.17 9.39
C ASP A 200 11.45 -23.67 8.63
N TYR A 201 11.53 -22.50 7.98
CA TYR A 201 10.46 -22.03 7.10
C TYR A 201 10.24 -22.93 5.89
N ALA A 202 11.31 -23.42 5.26
CA ALA A 202 11.21 -24.35 4.12
C ALA A 202 10.47 -25.64 4.50
N LYS A 203 10.70 -26.17 5.71
CA LYS A 203 9.98 -27.32 6.28
C LYS A 203 8.49 -27.00 6.48
N GLN A 204 8.17 -25.90 7.17
CA GLN A 204 6.80 -25.50 7.44
C GLN A 204 6.01 -25.20 6.14
N MET A 205 6.68 -24.65 5.14
CA MET A 205 6.09 -24.33 3.82
C MET A 205 6.06 -25.50 2.85
N ARG A 206 6.59 -26.68 3.25
CA ARG A 206 6.65 -27.91 2.45
C ARG A 206 7.48 -27.77 1.17
N VAL A 207 8.56 -26.99 1.24
CA VAL A 207 9.52 -26.80 0.13
C VAL A 207 10.95 -27.25 0.49
N LEU A 208 11.12 -27.97 1.61
CA LEU A 208 12.42 -28.36 2.15
C LEU A 208 13.24 -29.18 1.16
N SER A 209 12.62 -30.16 0.48
CA SER A 209 13.33 -31.00 -0.50
C SER A 209 13.86 -30.18 -1.68
N THR A 210 13.03 -29.33 -2.23
CA THR A 210 13.43 -28.43 -3.33
C THR A 210 14.51 -27.43 -2.88
N MET A 211 14.38 -26.90 -1.66
CA MET A 211 15.39 -25.99 -1.10
C MET A 211 16.75 -26.69 -0.97
N ARG A 212 16.77 -27.93 -0.46
CA ARG A 212 18.01 -28.73 -0.37
C ARG A 212 18.64 -28.98 -1.74
N GLN A 213 17.84 -29.40 -2.72
CA GLN A 213 18.33 -29.61 -4.08
C GLN A 213 19.02 -28.34 -4.63
N TYR A 214 18.42 -27.17 -4.45
CA TYR A 214 19.04 -25.93 -4.91
C TYR A 214 20.34 -25.62 -4.17
N LEU A 215 20.39 -25.83 -2.85
CA LEU A 215 21.61 -25.63 -2.08
C LEU A 215 22.73 -26.61 -2.45
N GLU A 216 22.40 -27.88 -2.76
CA GLU A 216 23.37 -28.93 -3.18
C GLU A 216 23.91 -28.68 -4.59
N MET A 217 23.14 -28.06 -5.48
CA MET A 217 23.57 -27.71 -6.83
C MET A 217 24.64 -26.62 -6.87
N GLY A 218 25.08 -26.09 -5.73
CA GLY A 218 26.17 -25.11 -5.63
C GLY A 218 25.80 -23.70 -6.11
N LEU A 219 24.60 -23.29 -5.85
CA LEU A 219 24.11 -21.95 -6.18
C LEU A 219 24.85 -20.85 -5.41
#